data_60a4c0d2472a974cd943b4d77c2d0729
#
_entry.id   60a4c0d2472a974cd943b4d77c2d0729
#
_cell.length_a   1.000
_cell.length_b   1.000
_cell.length_c   1.000
_cell.angle_alpha   90.00
_cell.angle_beta   90.00
_cell.angle_gamma   90.00
#
_symmetry.space_group_name_H-M   'P 1'
#
loop_
_entity.id
_entity.type
_entity.pdbx_description
1 polymer ?
#
loop_
_entity_poly.entity_id
_entity_poly.type
_entity_poly.pdbx_seq_one_letter_code
_entity_poly.pdbx_strand_id
1 'polypeptide(L)'
;FFFQAEDGIRDHCVTGVQTCALPIYAQLNRILLQNGTEEVRLKNLADGREFTPKQLEEILTLLESLDKYATFIRRQGGDFADYVEKRGKDHFPVYLIKVREGNDEAVHYFSSPAEVEHFKSENPDLYAEGEAREKAEKARAQSRRAVGVDLHLESKAIGELLNKLTRKGLAVDHYAAQDKPLFELIEGEGERANVTPLFSIPEILEGVKAVGKKGIQIYRFKGLGEMDAKELFETTMNPVKRKLLRIDLTDAVEAEEMFVKLMGDEVEPRRQFIEDNALNVRNLDV
;
A
#
# COMPACT_ATOMS: atom_id res chain seq x y z
N PHE A 1 -10.31 8.35 -11.77
CA PHE A 1 -9.79 7.94 -13.05
C PHE A 1 -10.89 7.53 -13.94
N PHE A 2 -11.01 8.17 -15.08
CA PHE A 2 -11.85 7.62 -16.13
C PHE A 2 -10.99 7.50 -17.37
N PHE A 3 -10.63 6.26 -17.66
CA PHE A 3 -10.31 5.85 -18.98
C PHE A 3 -11.60 5.22 -19.53
N GLN A 4 -12.36 5.94 -20.31
CA GLN A 4 -13.28 5.31 -21.24
C GLN A 4 -12.44 4.90 -22.43
N ALA A 5 -12.08 3.63 -22.48
CA ALA A 5 -11.35 3.04 -23.61
C ALA A 5 -12.09 3.21 -24.94
N GLU A 6 -13.41 3.39 -24.90
CA GLU A 6 -14.24 3.59 -26.08
C GLU A 6 -14.01 4.92 -26.82
N ASP A 7 -13.69 6.00 -26.10
CA ASP A 7 -13.45 7.30 -26.72
C ASP A 7 -12.02 7.40 -27.30
N GLY A 8 -11.13 6.53 -26.88
CA GLY A 8 -9.71 6.52 -27.26
C GLY A 8 -9.38 5.80 -28.56
N ILE A 9 -10.30 5.01 -29.10
CA ILE A 9 -10.00 4.06 -30.19
C ILE A 9 -10.50 4.53 -31.56
N ARG A 10 -11.43 5.48 -31.60
CA ARG A 10 -12.13 5.86 -32.85
C ARG A 10 -11.31 6.75 -33.77
N ASP A 11 -10.33 7.48 -33.29
CA ASP A 11 -9.49 8.35 -34.11
C ASP A 11 -8.00 8.00 -33.96
N HIS A 12 -7.28 7.88 -35.07
CA HIS A 12 -5.88 7.52 -35.14
C HIS A 12 -4.91 8.48 -34.41
N CYS A 13 -5.41 9.51 -33.80
CA CYS A 13 -4.65 10.42 -32.95
C CYS A 13 -5.58 10.90 -31.82
N VAL A 14 -5.59 10.19 -30.71
CA VAL A 14 -6.48 10.53 -29.62
C VAL A 14 -5.76 11.34 -28.56
N THR A 15 -6.29 12.54 -28.37
CA THR A 15 -5.97 13.36 -27.21
C THR A 15 -6.86 12.92 -26.07
N GLY A 16 -6.38 11.98 -25.24
CA GLY A 16 -7.08 11.58 -24.02
C GLY A 16 -6.84 12.59 -22.91
N VAL A 17 -7.88 12.93 -22.15
CA VAL A 17 -7.71 13.66 -20.88
C VAL A 17 -7.49 12.63 -19.79
N GLN A 18 -6.27 12.59 -19.26
CA GLN A 18 -5.94 11.75 -18.13
C GLN A 18 -5.80 12.60 -16.88
N THR A 19 -6.73 12.46 -15.94
CA THR A 19 -6.50 12.85 -14.55
C THR A 19 -5.96 11.64 -13.79
N CYS A 20 -4.70 11.68 -13.39
CA CYS A 20 -4.05 10.56 -12.73
C CYS A 20 -4.56 10.42 -11.28
N ALA A 21 -5.16 9.28 -10.90
CA ALA A 21 -5.63 9.03 -9.54
C ALA A 21 -4.48 9.07 -8.51
N LEU A 22 -3.27 8.63 -8.89
CA LEU A 22 -2.11 8.64 -8.00
C LEU A 22 -1.73 10.04 -7.51
N PRO A 23 -1.64 11.10 -8.36
CA PRO A 23 -1.45 12.45 -7.88
C PRO A 23 -2.58 12.97 -7.01
N ILE A 24 -3.83 12.59 -7.29
CA ILE A 24 -4.99 13.00 -6.50
C ILE A 24 -4.92 12.41 -5.09
N TYR A 25 -4.60 11.12 -4.94
CA TYR A 25 -4.42 10.50 -3.63
C TYR A 25 -3.24 11.10 -2.85
N ALA A 26 -2.13 11.37 -3.50
CA ALA A 26 -0.99 12.02 -2.87
C ALA A 26 -1.32 13.47 -2.44
N GLN A 27 -2.06 14.21 -3.27
CA GLN A 27 -2.53 15.55 -2.94
C GLN A 27 -3.55 15.53 -1.79
N LEU A 28 -4.51 14.61 -1.82
CA LEU A 28 -5.48 14.43 -0.74
C LEU A 28 -4.79 14.11 0.59
N ASN A 29 -3.89 13.12 0.61
CA ASN A 29 -3.13 12.79 1.80
C ASN A 29 -2.37 14.00 2.34
N ARG A 30 -1.74 14.79 1.46
CA ARG A 30 -1.04 16.01 1.86
C ARG A 30 -1.98 17.04 2.49
N ILE A 31 -3.17 17.26 1.91
CA ILE A 31 -4.18 18.17 2.48
C ILE A 31 -4.64 17.67 3.85
N LEU A 32 -4.95 16.37 3.98
CA LEU A 32 -5.39 15.78 5.24
C LEU A 32 -4.33 15.93 6.33
N LEU A 33 -3.07 15.66 6.00
CA LEU A 33 -1.96 15.80 6.94
C LEU A 33 -1.71 17.26 7.32
N GLN A 34 -1.77 18.18 6.36
CA GLN A 34 -1.58 19.60 6.62
C GLN A 34 -2.69 20.14 7.54
N ASN A 35 -3.95 19.91 7.20
CA ASN A 35 -5.08 20.32 8.04
C ASN A 35 -5.02 19.68 9.44
N GLY A 36 -4.73 18.37 9.49
CA GLY A 36 -4.62 17.67 10.77
C GLY A 36 -3.50 18.24 11.65
N THR A 37 -2.33 18.53 11.07
CA THR A 37 -1.17 19.05 11.81
C THR A 37 -1.42 20.44 12.42
N GLU A 38 -2.27 21.26 11.77
CA GLU A 38 -2.63 22.59 12.28
C GLU A 38 -3.58 22.51 13.49
N GLU A 39 -4.38 21.44 13.60
CA GLU A 39 -5.43 21.33 14.62
C GLU A 39 -5.07 20.43 15.79
N VAL A 40 -3.96 19.66 15.70
CA VAL A 40 -3.59 18.71 16.74
C VAL A 40 -2.22 18.97 17.35
N ARG A 41 -2.08 18.53 18.60
CA ARG A 41 -0.80 18.41 19.31
C ARG A 41 -0.58 16.96 19.69
N LEU A 42 0.64 16.47 19.48
CA LEU A 42 1.05 15.11 19.86
C LEU A 42 1.89 15.19 21.13
N LYS A 43 1.51 14.39 22.14
CA LYS A 43 2.25 14.27 23.39
C LYS A 43 2.71 12.83 23.56
N ASN A 44 3.98 12.64 23.88
CA ASN A 44 4.54 11.37 24.28
C ASN A 44 4.33 11.17 25.80
N LEU A 45 3.69 10.06 26.19
CA LEU A 45 3.40 9.79 27.59
C LEU A 45 4.60 9.26 28.38
N ALA A 46 5.61 8.69 27.71
CA ALA A 46 6.77 8.14 28.38
C ALA A 46 7.67 9.21 29.00
N ASP A 47 7.83 10.34 28.32
CA ASP A 47 8.67 11.46 28.76
C ASP A 47 7.89 12.77 29.00
N GLY A 48 6.57 12.76 28.75
CA GLY A 48 5.69 13.93 28.89
C GLY A 48 5.93 15.02 27.85
N ARG A 49 6.73 14.75 26.83
CA ARG A 49 7.12 15.72 25.81
C ARG A 49 5.98 15.97 24.82
N GLU A 50 5.69 17.23 24.56
CA GLU A 50 4.86 17.65 23.44
C GLU A 50 5.73 17.94 22.22
N PHE A 51 5.29 17.43 21.06
CA PHE A 51 5.96 17.69 19.78
C PHE A 51 5.49 19.01 19.20
N THR A 52 6.43 19.81 18.71
CA THR A 52 6.09 21.04 17.96
C THR A 52 5.43 20.66 16.62
N PRO A 53 4.60 21.54 16.02
CA PRO A 53 3.96 21.27 14.72
C PRO A 53 4.96 20.86 13.64
N LYS A 54 6.13 21.51 13.61
CA LYS A 54 7.20 21.16 12.65
C LYS A 54 7.79 19.77 12.90
N GLN A 55 7.97 19.39 14.18
CA GLN A 55 8.44 18.03 14.51
C GLN A 55 7.39 16.98 14.15
N LEU A 56 6.11 17.29 14.36
CA LEU A 56 5.00 16.42 13.98
C LEU A 56 4.95 16.23 12.45
N GLU A 57 5.08 17.31 11.67
CA GLU A 57 5.14 17.24 10.21
C GLU A 57 6.29 16.35 9.71
N GLU A 58 7.47 16.48 10.30
CA GLU A 58 8.62 15.63 9.98
C GLU A 58 8.38 14.15 10.34
N ILE A 59 7.73 13.87 11.49
CA ILE A 59 7.35 12.52 11.90
C ILE A 59 6.34 11.94 10.91
N LEU A 60 5.29 12.70 10.58
CA LEU A 60 4.25 12.27 9.64
C LEU A 60 4.81 11.95 8.25
N THR A 61 5.78 12.73 7.77
CA THR A 61 6.47 12.46 6.50
C THR A 61 7.23 11.12 6.53
N LEU A 62 7.88 10.82 7.65
CA LEU A 62 8.57 9.54 7.84
C LEU A 62 7.56 8.38 7.93
N LEU A 63 6.46 8.58 8.67
CA LEU A 63 5.40 7.57 8.80
C LEU A 63 4.69 7.30 7.47
N GLU A 64 4.42 8.32 6.67
CA GLU A 64 3.85 8.15 5.32
C GLU A 64 4.79 7.35 4.41
N SER A 65 6.09 7.59 4.52
CA SER A 65 7.09 6.82 3.78
C SER A 65 7.16 5.38 4.25
N LEU A 66 7.03 5.14 5.55
CA LEU A 66 7.03 3.81 6.15
C LEU A 66 5.76 3.02 5.82
N ASP A 67 4.60 3.69 5.77
CA ASP A 67 3.31 3.08 5.43
C ASP A 67 3.29 2.50 4.00
N LYS A 68 4.07 3.07 3.07
CA LYS A 68 4.25 2.49 1.73
C LYS A 68 4.91 1.11 1.80
N TYR A 69 5.93 0.95 2.65
CA TYR A 69 6.58 -0.34 2.86
C TYR A 69 5.69 -1.31 3.65
N ALA A 70 4.97 -0.82 4.66
CA ALA A 70 3.99 -1.61 5.38
C ALA A 70 2.90 -2.15 4.43
N THR A 71 2.40 -1.31 3.54
CA THR A 71 1.44 -1.70 2.51
C THR A 71 2.05 -2.70 1.52
N PHE A 72 3.32 -2.54 1.14
CA PHE A 72 4.01 -3.49 0.27
C PHE A 72 4.10 -4.88 0.94
N ILE A 73 4.57 -4.95 2.19
CA ILE A 73 4.67 -6.23 2.94
C ILE A 73 3.29 -6.87 3.11
N ARG A 74 2.26 -6.08 3.41
CA ARG A 74 0.88 -6.56 3.54
C ARG A 74 0.35 -7.15 2.22
N ARG A 75 0.68 -6.55 1.08
CA ARG A 75 0.34 -7.10 -0.26
C ARG A 75 1.04 -8.44 -0.54
N GLN A 76 2.19 -8.67 0.05
CA GLN A 76 2.87 -9.96 -0.01
C GLN A 76 2.30 -10.99 1.00
N GLY A 77 1.27 -10.61 1.75
CA GLY A 77 0.61 -11.45 2.74
C GLY A 77 1.22 -11.41 4.13
N GLY A 78 2.26 -10.56 4.34
CA GLY A 78 2.88 -10.37 5.64
C GLY A 78 2.17 -9.33 6.49
N ASP A 79 2.39 -9.38 7.81
CA ASP A 79 2.09 -8.28 8.72
C ASP A 79 3.35 -7.46 8.99
N PHE A 80 3.23 -6.13 8.99
CA PHE A 80 4.39 -5.28 9.15
C PHE A 80 4.84 -5.17 10.61
N ALA A 81 3.95 -5.32 11.58
CA ALA A 81 4.32 -5.36 12.98
C ALA A 81 5.14 -6.61 13.28
N ASP A 82 4.68 -7.77 12.79
CA ASP A 82 5.42 -9.04 12.87
C ASP A 82 6.79 -8.94 12.19
N TYR A 83 6.85 -8.30 11.01
CA TYR A 83 8.11 -8.05 10.30
C TYR A 83 9.10 -7.24 11.14
N VAL A 84 8.62 -6.18 11.77
CA VAL A 84 9.44 -5.32 12.65
C VAL A 84 9.88 -6.07 13.91
N GLU A 85 9.04 -6.93 14.49
CA GLU A 85 9.34 -7.75 15.65
C GLU A 85 10.43 -8.80 15.35
N LYS A 86 10.41 -9.37 14.14
CA LYS A 86 11.41 -10.36 13.68
C LYS A 86 12.77 -9.75 13.34
N ARG A 87 13.00 -8.47 13.64
CA ARG A 87 14.32 -7.84 13.45
C ARG A 87 15.39 -8.53 14.29
N GLY A 88 16.58 -8.70 13.70
CA GLY A 88 17.80 -9.02 14.41
C GLY A 88 18.36 -7.82 15.18
N LYS A 89 19.55 -7.96 15.77
CA LYS A 89 20.20 -6.87 16.51
C LYS A 89 20.48 -5.64 15.64
N ASP A 90 20.89 -5.84 14.39
CA ASP A 90 21.36 -4.78 13.49
C ASP A 90 20.66 -4.75 12.11
N HIS A 91 19.78 -5.69 11.83
CA HIS A 91 19.16 -5.79 10.50
C HIS A 91 17.73 -6.34 10.56
N PHE A 92 16.93 -5.92 9.61
CA PHE A 92 15.59 -6.43 9.37
C PHE A 92 15.63 -7.66 8.45
N PRO A 93 14.59 -8.49 8.46
CA PRO A 93 14.50 -9.62 7.54
C PRO A 93 14.63 -9.16 6.08
N VAL A 94 15.35 -9.92 5.28
CA VAL A 94 15.61 -9.63 3.86
C VAL A 94 14.88 -10.58 2.91
N TYR A 95 14.28 -11.63 3.45
CA TYR A 95 13.45 -12.57 2.70
C TYR A 95 12.13 -12.80 3.40
N LEU A 96 11.07 -12.91 2.60
CA LEU A 96 9.74 -13.30 3.03
C LEU A 96 9.35 -14.55 2.23
N ILE A 97 8.93 -15.61 2.89
CA ILE A 97 8.39 -16.81 2.24
C ILE A 97 6.96 -16.99 2.73
N LYS A 98 6.02 -16.91 1.81
CA LYS A 98 4.62 -17.21 2.04
C LYS A 98 4.35 -18.66 1.69
N VAL A 99 3.86 -19.41 2.64
CA VAL A 99 3.44 -20.81 2.48
C VAL A 99 1.92 -20.86 2.52
N ARG A 100 1.32 -21.43 1.52
CA ARG A 100 -0.10 -21.70 1.47
C ARG A 100 -0.36 -23.20 1.56
N GLU A 101 -1.20 -23.60 2.49
CA GLU A 101 -1.64 -24.99 2.67
C GLU A 101 -3.18 -25.04 2.69
N GLY A 102 -3.77 -25.41 1.55
CA GLY A 102 -5.22 -25.32 1.38
C GLY A 102 -5.71 -23.87 1.48
N ASN A 103 -6.50 -23.57 2.53
CA ASN A 103 -7.00 -22.23 2.83
C ASN A 103 -6.14 -21.46 3.84
N ASP A 104 -5.19 -22.12 4.48
CA ASP A 104 -4.32 -21.50 5.47
C ASP A 104 -3.09 -20.91 4.80
N GLU A 105 -2.71 -19.70 5.25
CA GLU A 105 -1.54 -18.99 4.79
C GLU A 105 -0.63 -18.67 5.99
N ALA A 106 0.65 -19.04 5.87
CA ALA A 106 1.67 -18.71 6.85
C ALA A 106 2.78 -17.91 6.19
N VAL A 107 3.31 -16.89 6.89
CA VAL A 107 4.41 -16.06 6.41
C VAL A 107 5.61 -16.24 7.31
N HIS A 108 6.75 -16.49 6.68
CA HIS A 108 8.03 -16.67 7.34
C HIS A 108 8.99 -15.58 6.90
N TYR A 109 9.71 -15.00 7.86
CA TYR A 109 10.70 -13.96 7.62
C TYR A 109 12.09 -14.51 7.91
N PHE A 110 13.08 -14.23 7.05
CA PHE A 110 14.44 -14.69 7.17
C PHE A 110 15.44 -13.55 6.98
N SER A 111 16.51 -13.58 7.75
CA SER A 111 17.54 -12.55 7.74
C SER A 111 18.75 -12.91 6.89
N SER A 112 18.89 -14.18 6.49
CA SER A 112 20.01 -14.66 5.71
C SER A 112 19.64 -15.70 4.67
N PRO A 113 20.43 -15.84 3.56
CA PRO A 113 20.25 -16.94 2.61
C PRO A 113 20.37 -18.32 3.24
N ALA A 114 21.23 -18.46 4.26
CA ALA A 114 21.44 -19.73 4.97
C ALA A 114 20.17 -20.20 5.69
N GLU A 115 19.42 -19.28 6.31
CA GLU A 115 18.13 -19.59 6.93
C GLU A 115 17.09 -20.02 5.90
N VAL A 116 17.09 -19.39 4.73
CA VAL A 116 16.20 -19.78 3.61
C VAL A 116 16.53 -21.18 3.10
N GLU A 117 17.80 -21.49 2.92
CA GLU A 117 18.23 -22.84 2.48
C GLU A 117 17.93 -23.89 3.55
N HIS A 118 18.09 -23.57 4.83
CA HIS A 118 17.69 -24.45 5.93
C HIS A 118 16.17 -24.73 5.88
N PHE A 119 15.35 -23.68 5.73
CA PHE A 119 13.91 -23.80 5.60
C PHE A 119 13.50 -24.67 4.39
N LYS A 120 14.18 -24.51 3.24
CA LYS A 120 13.95 -25.34 2.05
C LYS A 120 14.31 -26.81 2.32
N SER A 121 15.39 -27.06 3.04
CA SER A 121 15.83 -28.43 3.38
C SER A 121 14.88 -29.12 4.35
N GLU A 122 14.24 -28.39 5.24
CA GLU A 122 13.19 -28.91 6.14
C GLU A 122 11.83 -29.12 5.44
N ASN A 123 11.59 -28.41 4.33
CA ASN A 123 10.33 -28.43 3.62
C ASN A 123 10.53 -28.76 2.12
N PRO A 124 11.12 -29.91 1.76
CA PRO A 124 11.44 -30.24 0.38
C PRO A 124 10.21 -30.40 -0.50
N ASP A 125 9.07 -30.72 0.08
CA ASP A 125 7.78 -30.86 -0.59
C ASP A 125 7.23 -29.54 -1.16
N LEU A 126 7.58 -28.39 -0.56
CA LEU A 126 7.18 -27.06 -1.05
C LEU A 126 7.88 -26.68 -2.37
N TYR A 127 9.04 -27.27 -2.63
CA TYR A 127 9.91 -26.96 -3.76
C TYR A 127 10.04 -28.13 -4.74
N ALA A 128 9.26 -29.21 -4.54
CA ALA A 128 9.24 -30.35 -5.45
C ALA A 128 8.64 -29.96 -6.80
N GLU A 129 9.24 -30.47 -7.88
CA GLU A 129 8.79 -30.26 -9.26
C GLU A 129 8.36 -31.59 -9.89
N GLY A 130 7.50 -31.51 -10.93
CA GLY A 130 7.10 -32.65 -11.76
C GLY A 130 6.43 -33.79 -10.97
N GLU A 131 6.83 -35.04 -11.24
CA GLU A 131 6.24 -36.23 -10.62
C GLU A 131 6.40 -36.28 -9.09
N ALA A 132 7.46 -35.70 -8.54
CA ALA A 132 7.68 -35.63 -7.11
C ALA A 132 6.60 -34.77 -6.43
N ARG A 133 6.18 -33.70 -7.09
CA ARG A 133 5.09 -32.84 -6.64
C ARG A 133 3.75 -33.54 -6.63
N GLU A 134 3.41 -34.26 -7.73
CA GLU A 134 2.16 -35.03 -7.79
C GLU A 134 2.08 -36.12 -6.72
N LYS A 135 3.22 -36.75 -6.39
CA LYS A 135 3.29 -37.75 -5.31
C LYS A 135 3.09 -37.11 -3.93
N ALA A 136 3.69 -35.97 -3.72
CA ALA A 136 3.53 -35.22 -2.47
C ALA A 136 2.08 -34.69 -2.29
N GLU A 137 1.45 -34.19 -3.34
CA GLU A 137 0.05 -33.74 -3.32
C GLU A 137 -0.93 -34.89 -3.12
N LYS A 138 -0.66 -36.08 -3.70
CA LYS A 138 -1.46 -37.30 -3.48
C LYS A 138 -1.29 -37.88 -2.07
N ALA A 139 -0.12 -37.73 -1.48
CA ALA A 139 0.16 -38.21 -0.12
C ALA A 139 -0.43 -37.29 0.97
N ARG A 140 -0.66 -36.03 0.66
CA ARG A 140 -1.30 -35.04 1.54
C ARG A 140 -2.62 -34.62 0.92
N ALA A 141 -3.68 -34.57 1.72
CA ALA A 141 -5.02 -34.18 1.26
C ALA A 141 -5.10 -32.71 0.78
N GLN A 142 -4.01 -31.93 0.91
CA GLN A 142 -3.96 -30.51 0.59
C GLN A 142 -2.68 -30.15 -0.18
N SER A 143 -2.83 -29.30 -1.19
CA SER A 143 -1.72 -28.76 -1.96
C SER A 143 -0.98 -27.68 -1.14
N ARG A 144 0.34 -27.79 -1.05
CA ARG A 144 1.21 -26.77 -0.43
C ARG A 144 2.01 -26.04 -1.49
N ARG A 145 2.10 -24.74 -1.35
CA ARG A 145 2.88 -23.87 -2.26
C ARG A 145 3.64 -22.82 -1.45
N ALA A 146 4.89 -22.56 -1.88
CA ALA A 146 5.69 -21.48 -1.33
C ALA A 146 5.97 -20.41 -2.38
N VAL A 147 5.86 -19.14 -1.99
CA VAL A 147 6.26 -18.00 -2.80
C VAL A 147 7.25 -17.18 -1.99
N GLY A 148 8.45 -17.00 -2.53
CA GLY A 148 9.50 -16.20 -1.91
C GLY A 148 9.55 -14.80 -2.50
N VAL A 149 9.78 -13.80 -1.64
CA VAL A 149 9.97 -12.39 -2.02
C VAL A 149 11.29 -11.90 -1.43
N ASP A 150 12.08 -11.23 -2.25
CA ASP A 150 13.31 -10.57 -1.83
C ASP A 150 12.98 -9.16 -1.32
N LEU A 151 13.46 -8.83 -0.12
CA LEU A 151 13.21 -7.57 0.58
C LEU A 151 14.49 -6.77 0.86
N HIS A 152 15.60 -7.06 0.20
CA HIS A 152 16.88 -6.43 0.51
C HIS A 152 16.87 -4.90 0.43
N LEU A 153 16.21 -4.34 -0.57
CA LEU A 153 16.10 -2.90 -0.75
C LEU A 153 15.15 -2.28 0.27
N GLU A 154 14.01 -2.93 0.49
CA GLU A 154 12.98 -2.51 1.43
C GLU A 154 13.49 -2.58 2.86
N SER A 155 14.15 -3.67 3.25
CA SER A 155 14.75 -3.88 4.57
C SER A 155 15.70 -2.75 4.97
N LYS A 156 16.58 -2.35 4.05
CA LYS A 156 17.50 -1.24 4.29
C LYS A 156 16.76 0.09 4.46
N ALA A 157 15.84 0.39 3.56
CA ALA A 157 15.06 1.63 3.59
C ALA A 157 14.18 1.72 4.86
N ILE A 158 13.54 0.62 5.25
CA ILE A 158 12.76 0.51 6.48
C ILE A 158 13.66 0.77 7.69
N GLY A 159 14.83 0.15 7.74
CA GLY A 159 15.80 0.35 8.81
C GLY A 159 16.23 1.81 8.97
N GLU A 160 16.50 2.49 7.86
CA GLU A 160 16.84 3.93 7.87
C GLU A 160 15.69 4.81 8.38
N LEU A 161 14.45 4.51 7.96
CA LEU A 161 13.26 5.25 8.40
C LEU A 161 12.99 5.05 9.90
N LEU A 162 13.03 3.81 10.37
CA LEU A 162 12.83 3.50 11.79
C LEU A 162 13.92 4.09 12.67
N ASN A 163 15.18 4.10 12.23
CA ASN A 163 16.26 4.78 12.92
C ASN A 163 16.04 6.31 13.02
N LYS A 164 15.50 6.92 11.97
CA LYS A 164 15.14 8.36 12.00
C LYS A 164 14.00 8.62 12.98
N LEU A 165 12.99 7.76 13.04
CA LEU A 165 11.89 7.85 14.01
C LEU A 165 12.39 7.68 15.45
N THR A 166 13.29 6.73 15.70
CA THR A 166 13.89 6.51 17.02
C THR A 166 14.66 7.74 17.51
N ARG A 167 15.40 8.43 16.62
CA ARG A 167 16.10 9.69 16.97
C ARG A 167 15.13 10.82 17.31
N LYS A 168 13.87 10.72 16.87
CA LYS A 168 12.81 11.69 17.20
C LYS A 168 12.03 11.31 18.47
N GLY A 169 12.36 10.18 19.11
CA GLY A 169 11.75 9.72 20.36
C GLY A 169 10.62 8.69 20.17
N LEU A 170 10.49 8.12 18.95
CA LEU A 170 9.54 7.03 18.69
C LEU A 170 10.30 5.70 18.61
N ALA A 171 10.23 4.91 19.67
CA ALA A 171 10.93 3.62 19.72
C ALA A 171 10.30 2.61 18.74
N VAL A 172 11.13 1.83 18.06
CA VAL A 172 10.69 0.84 17.07
C VAL A 172 9.72 -0.19 17.66
N ASP A 173 9.91 -0.55 18.93
CA ASP A 173 9.06 -1.51 19.65
C ASP A 173 7.61 -1.00 19.83
N HIS A 174 7.39 0.29 19.70
CA HIS A 174 6.08 0.92 19.74
C HIS A 174 5.34 0.88 18.39
N TYR A 175 5.88 0.19 17.40
CA TYR A 175 5.18 0.02 16.12
C TYR A 175 3.99 -0.93 16.27
N ALA A 176 4.15 -2.02 17.02
CA ALA A 176 3.04 -2.87 17.43
C ALA A 176 2.22 -2.19 18.55
N ALA A 177 0.91 -2.42 18.53
CA ALA A 177 0.02 -1.87 19.54
C ALA A 177 0.38 -2.41 20.94
N GLN A 178 0.41 -1.52 21.93
CA GLN A 178 0.72 -1.85 23.32
C GLN A 178 -0.56 -1.84 24.18
N ASP A 179 -0.52 -2.50 25.33
CA ASP A 179 -1.64 -2.53 26.26
C ASP A 179 -1.95 -1.17 26.91
N LYS A 180 -0.95 -0.29 26.96
CA LYS A 180 -1.08 1.05 27.53
C LYS A 180 -0.89 2.11 26.45
N PRO A 181 -1.59 3.23 26.54
CA PRO A 181 -1.39 4.32 25.58
C PRO A 181 0.05 4.84 25.67
N LEU A 182 0.65 5.05 24.50
CA LEU A 182 2.01 5.54 24.34
C LEU A 182 2.03 7.04 24.06
N PHE A 183 1.01 7.50 23.35
CA PHE A 183 0.88 8.89 22.94
C PHE A 183 -0.54 9.37 23.17
N GLU A 184 -0.69 10.69 23.26
CA GLU A 184 -1.97 11.38 23.26
C GLU A 184 -2.02 12.34 22.08
N LEU A 185 -3.08 12.25 21.30
CA LEU A 185 -3.42 13.21 20.26
C LEU A 185 -4.43 14.18 20.84
N ILE A 186 -4.04 15.45 20.98
CA ILE A 186 -4.83 16.51 21.59
C ILE A 186 -5.35 17.41 20.49
N GLU A 187 -6.67 17.47 20.31
CA GLU A 187 -7.35 18.31 19.33
C GLU A 187 -8.01 19.49 20.03
N GLY A 188 -7.73 20.70 19.56
CA GLY A 188 -8.26 21.95 20.12
C GLY A 188 -7.47 22.47 21.33
N GLU A 189 -8.02 23.49 22.00
CA GLU A 189 -7.38 24.17 23.12
C GLU A 189 -8.30 24.27 24.38
N GLY A 190 -7.66 24.29 25.54
CA GLY A 190 -8.31 24.53 26.83
C GLY A 190 -9.17 23.33 27.31
N GLU A 191 -10.22 23.63 28.08
CA GLU A 191 -11.09 22.60 28.70
C GLU A 191 -11.94 21.79 27.70
N ARG A 192 -12.03 22.23 26.46
CA ARG A 192 -12.77 21.55 25.39
C ARG A 192 -11.87 20.72 24.47
N ALA A 193 -10.59 20.57 24.82
CA ALA A 193 -9.68 19.77 24.05
C ALA A 193 -10.14 18.29 24.08
N ASN A 194 -10.25 17.69 22.91
CA ASN A 194 -10.51 16.25 22.77
C ASN A 194 -9.17 15.51 22.80
N VAL A 195 -9.00 14.58 23.74
CA VAL A 195 -7.76 13.81 23.90
C VAL A 195 -8.02 12.37 23.45
N THR A 196 -7.33 11.94 22.43
CA THR A 196 -7.40 10.58 21.90
C THR A 196 -6.14 9.82 22.28
N PRO A 197 -6.22 8.74 23.08
CA PRO A 197 -5.08 7.90 23.40
C PRO A 197 -4.67 7.08 22.17
N LEU A 198 -3.36 6.93 21.94
CA LEU A 198 -2.79 6.15 20.85
C LEU A 198 -1.87 5.07 21.43
N PHE A 199 -2.03 3.85 20.93
CA PHE A 199 -1.38 2.64 21.44
C PHE A 199 -0.21 2.18 20.55
N SER A 200 -0.05 2.78 19.37
CA SER A 200 0.99 2.42 18.41
C SER A 200 1.44 3.64 17.59
N ILE A 201 2.62 3.51 16.98
CA ILE A 201 3.15 4.55 16.09
C ILE A 201 2.29 4.75 14.82
N PRO A 202 1.77 3.72 14.15
CA PRO A 202 0.88 3.90 13.00
C PRO A 202 -0.38 4.70 13.31
N GLU A 203 -0.94 4.56 14.51
CA GLU A 203 -2.14 5.29 14.93
C GLU A 203 -1.94 6.81 14.96
N ILE A 204 -0.69 7.30 15.07
CA ILE A 204 -0.37 8.73 14.97
C ILE A 204 -0.76 9.25 13.58
N LEU A 205 -0.36 8.53 12.52
CA LEU A 205 -0.66 8.92 11.15
C LEU A 205 -2.17 8.86 10.86
N GLU A 206 -2.83 7.80 11.32
CA GLU A 206 -4.27 7.60 11.15
C GLU A 206 -5.07 8.64 11.93
N GLY A 207 -4.70 8.92 13.17
CA GLY A 207 -5.35 9.91 14.02
C GLY A 207 -5.27 11.32 13.43
N VAL A 208 -4.08 11.75 12.98
CA VAL A 208 -3.91 13.06 12.34
C VAL A 208 -4.72 13.15 11.04
N LYS A 209 -4.72 12.10 10.20
CA LYS A 209 -5.54 12.05 9.00
C LYS A 209 -7.04 12.10 9.32
N ALA A 210 -7.47 11.43 10.38
CA ALA A 210 -8.88 11.43 10.82
C ALA A 210 -9.33 12.84 11.25
N VAL A 211 -8.49 13.57 11.98
CA VAL A 211 -8.77 14.96 12.34
C VAL A 211 -8.76 15.85 11.10
N GLY A 212 -7.74 15.76 10.25
CA GLY A 212 -7.67 16.55 9.01
C GLY A 212 -8.78 16.27 7.99
N LYS A 213 -9.49 15.16 8.14
CA LYS A 213 -10.67 14.82 7.32
C LYS A 213 -11.93 15.52 7.81
N LYS A 214 -11.96 16.01 9.04
CA LYS A 214 -13.15 16.68 9.59
C LYS A 214 -13.52 17.89 8.73
N GLY A 215 -14.81 18.01 8.40
CA GLY A 215 -15.31 19.07 7.52
C GLY A 215 -15.04 18.89 6.02
N ILE A 216 -14.30 17.86 5.61
CA ILE A 216 -14.05 17.55 4.21
C ILE A 216 -15.00 16.44 3.76
N GLN A 217 -15.72 16.70 2.68
CA GLN A 217 -16.52 15.70 1.97
C GLN A 217 -15.74 15.20 0.76
N ILE A 218 -15.52 13.89 0.70
CA ILE A 218 -14.80 13.26 -0.40
C ILE A 218 -15.80 12.48 -1.25
N TYR A 219 -15.92 12.87 -2.51
CA TYR A 219 -16.75 12.19 -3.50
C TYR A 219 -15.84 11.46 -4.49
N ARG A 220 -16.17 10.20 -4.75
CA ARG A 220 -15.51 9.41 -5.79
C ARG A 220 -16.50 9.11 -6.88
N PHE A 221 -16.24 9.64 -8.07
CA PHE A 221 -17.03 9.35 -9.25
C PHE A 221 -16.44 8.16 -10.00
N LYS A 222 -17.25 7.20 -10.37
CA LYS A 222 -16.84 6.02 -11.16
C LYS A 222 -17.06 6.23 -12.67
N GLY A 223 -17.85 7.23 -13.08
CA GLY A 223 -18.14 7.57 -14.45
C GLY A 223 -18.29 9.07 -14.65
N LEU A 224 -17.95 9.56 -15.85
CA LEU A 224 -18.13 10.98 -16.20
C LEU A 224 -19.61 11.40 -16.13
N GLY A 225 -20.55 10.46 -16.37
CA GLY A 225 -21.98 10.71 -16.29
C GLY A 225 -22.53 10.94 -14.88
N GLU A 226 -21.73 10.64 -13.85
CA GLU A 226 -22.10 10.92 -12.46
C GLU A 226 -21.73 12.34 -12.01
N MET A 227 -20.96 13.06 -12.84
CA MET A 227 -20.46 14.40 -12.53
C MET A 227 -21.38 15.48 -13.07
N ASP A 228 -21.62 16.51 -12.28
CA ASP A 228 -22.27 17.73 -12.75
C ASP A 228 -21.38 18.45 -13.78
N ALA A 229 -22.00 19.18 -14.72
CA ALA A 229 -21.27 19.87 -15.78
C ALA A 229 -20.17 20.80 -15.28
N LYS A 230 -20.36 21.44 -14.12
CA LYS A 230 -19.36 22.29 -13.47
C LYS A 230 -18.19 21.48 -12.95
N GLU A 231 -18.44 20.35 -12.31
CA GLU A 231 -17.41 19.45 -11.78
C GLU A 231 -16.61 18.80 -12.91
N LEU A 232 -17.30 18.36 -13.97
CA LEU A 232 -16.68 17.84 -15.17
C LEU A 232 -15.76 18.87 -15.82
N PHE A 233 -16.21 20.12 -15.94
CA PHE A 233 -15.38 21.20 -16.49
C PHE A 233 -14.12 21.42 -15.63
N GLU A 234 -14.28 21.57 -14.31
CA GLU A 234 -13.17 21.88 -13.40
C GLU A 234 -12.13 20.76 -13.31
N THR A 235 -12.54 19.51 -13.44
CA THR A 235 -11.64 18.35 -13.27
C THR A 235 -11.00 17.88 -14.57
N THR A 236 -11.71 17.94 -15.70
CA THR A 236 -11.29 17.32 -16.96
C THR A 236 -11.18 18.27 -18.14
N MET A 237 -11.98 19.33 -18.19
CA MET A 237 -12.12 20.19 -19.36
C MET A 237 -11.33 21.49 -19.25
N ASN A 238 -11.09 21.99 -18.04
CA ASN A 238 -10.44 23.27 -17.80
C ASN A 238 -9.03 23.32 -18.40
N PRO A 239 -8.74 24.18 -19.39
CA PRO A 239 -7.46 24.22 -20.07
C PRO A 239 -6.26 24.46 -19.16
N VAL A 240 -6.45 25.12 -18.02
CA VAL A 240 -5.38 25.44 -17.07
C VAL A 240 -5.01 24.22 -16.20
N LYS A 241 -5.99 23.37 -15.89
CA LYS A 241 -5.83 22.25 -14.96
C LYS A 241 -5.68 20.90 -15.66
N ARG A 242 -6.26 20.74 -16.85
CA ARG A 242 -6.23 19.47 -17.58
C ARG A 242 -4.83 19.10 -18.04
N LYS A 243 -4.56 17.79 -18.05
CA LYS A 243 -3.36 17.22 -18.67
C LYS A 243 -3.79 16.47 -19.93
N LEU A 244 -3.19 16.80 -21.04
CA LEU A 244 -3.39 16.10 -22.29
C LEU A 244 -2.26 15.10 -22.49
N LEU A 245 -2.63 13.85 -22.79
CA LEU A 245 -1.69 12.81 -23.18
C LEU A 245 -1.89 12.49 -24.66
N ARG A 246 -0.81 12.44 -25.38
CA ARG A 246 -0.81 11.91 -26.74
C ARG A 246 -0.74 10.40 -26.65
N ILE A 247 -1.69 9.72 -27.28
CA ILE A 247 -1.71 8.27 -27.39
C ILE A 247 -1.21 7.92 -28.79
N ASP A 248 -0.08 7.26 -28.86
CA ASP A 248 0.49 6.76 -30.11
C ASP A 248 0.32 5.24 -30.15
N LEU A 249 -0.14 4.73 -31.27
CA LEU A 249 -0.25 3.30 -31.54
C LEU A 249 1.08 2.83 -32.13
N THR A 250 1.92 2.21 -31.29
CA THR A 250 3.25 1.74 -31.72
C THR A 250 3.17 0.38 -32.44
N ASP A 251 2.28 -0.49 -32.00
CA ASP A 251 2.01 -1.79 -32.60
C ASP A 251 0.51 -2.03 -32.69
N ALA A 252 -0.01 -2.05 -33.92
CA ALA A 252 -1.42 -2.22 -34.19
C ALA A 252 -1.88 -3.68 -33.95
N VAL A 253 -0.99 -4.65 -34.16
CA VAL A 253 -1.30 -6.06 -34.00
C VAL A 253 -1.43 -6.42 -32.52
N GLU A 254 -0.46 -6.00 -31.72
CA GLU A 254 -0.47 -6.20 -30.27
C GLU A 254 -1.69 -5.53 -29.60
N ALA A 255 -2.01 -4.31 -30.06
CA ALA A 255 -3.18 -3.59 -29.58
C ALA A 255 -4.47 -4.34 -29.93
N GLU A 256 -4.64 -4.84 -31.17
CA GLU A 256 -5.80 -5.62 -31.60
C GLU A 256 -5.94 -6.89 -30.75
N GLU A 257 -4.86 -7.63 -30.55
CA GLU A 257 -4.87 -8.84 -29.69
C GLU A 257 -5.32 -8.51 -28.26
N MET A 258 -4.86 -7.38 -27.70
CA MET A 258 -5.25 -6.97 -26.37
C MET A 258 -6.74 -6.60 -26.29
N PHE A 259 -7.26 -5.91 -27.31
CA PHE A 259 -8.67 -5.60 -27.39
C PHE A 259 -9.53 -6.85 -27.52
N VAL A 260 -9.14 -7.80 -28.35
CA VAL A 260 -9.85 -9.10 -28.49
C VAL A 260 -9.85 -9.85 -27.16
N LYS A 261 -8.73 -9.88 -26.43
CA LYS A 261 -8.64 -10.55 -25.11
C LYS A 261 -9.54 -9.88 -24.07
N LEU A 262 -9.51 -8.55 -23.99
CA LEU A 262 -10.20 -7.83 -22.89
C LEU A 262 -11.66 -7.52 -23.17
N MET A 263 -12.03 -7.29 -24.43
CA MET A 263 -13.36 -6.82 -24.86
C MET A 263 -14.07 -7.78 -25.84
N GLY A 264 -13.44 -8.87 -26.24
CA GLY A 264 -14.03 -9.89 -27.11
C GLY A 264 -15.18 -10.65 -26.44
N ASP A 265 -15.99 -11.34 -27.23
CA ASP A 265 -17.15 -12.11 -26.76
C ASP A 265 -16.74 -13.34 -25.93
N GLU A 266 -15.52 -13.87 -26.14
CA GLU A 266 -15.02 -15.02 -25.41
C GLU A 266 -14.56 -14.64 -24.02
N VAL A 267 -15.06 -15.34 -23.00
CA VAL A 267 -14.78 -15.06 -21.58
C VAL A 267 -13.45 -15.68 -21.16
N GLU A 268 -13.10 -16.85 -21.68
CA GLU A 268 -11.94 -17.63 -21.21
C GLU A 268 -10.58 -16.92 -21.40
N PRO A 269 -10.28 -16.31 -22.58
CA PRO A 269 -9.03 -15.54 -22.75
C PRO A 269 -8.91 -14.37 -21.78
N ARG A 270 -10.02 -13.70 -21.48
CA ARG A 270 -10.08 -12.58 -20.53
C ARG A 270 -9.85 -13.06 -19.09
N ARG A 271 -10.49 -14.16 -18.71
CA ARG A 271 -10.31 -14.78 -17.39
C ARG A 271 -8.86 -15.17 -17.18
N GLN A 272 -8.28 -15.87 -18.15
CA GLN A 272 -6.87 -16.27 -18.11
C GLN A 272 -5.94 -15.06 -17.94
N PHE A 273 -6.17 -14.01 -18.74
CA PHE A 273 -5.38 -12.78 -18.64
C PHE A 273 -5.48 -12.13 -17.25
N ILE A 274 -6.68 -12.11 -16.63
CA ILE A 274 -6.89 -11.57 -15.30
C ILE A 274 -6.16 -12.41 -14.26
N GLU A 275 -6.25 -13.75 -14.34
CA GLU A 275 -5.57 -14.68 -13.43
C GLU A 275 -4.04 -14.55 -13.53
N ASP A 276 -3.50 -14.48 -14.74
CA ASP A 276 -2.06 -14.36 -14.99
C ASP A 276 -1.48 -13.02 -14.47
N ASN A 277 -2.29 -11.96 -14.52
CA ASN A 277 -1.87 -10.61 -14.12
C ASN A 277 -2.40 -10.17 -12.75
N ALA A 278 -3.07 -11.03 -12.00
CA ALA A 278 -3.69 -10.69 -10.72
C ALA A 278 -2.70 -10.10 -9.70
N LEU A 279 -1.46 -10.57 -9.70
CA LEU A 279 -0.40 -10.07 -8.81
C LEU A 279 0.17 -8.72 -9.24
N ASN A 280 -0.05 -8.30 -10.49
CA ASN A 280 0.45 -7.05 -11.04
C ASN A 280 -0.52 -5.88 -10.81
N VAL A 281 -1.73 -6.16 -10.34
CA VAL A 281 -2.76 -5.15 -10.11
C VAL A 281 -2.35 -4.23 -8.96
N ARG A 282 -2.25 -2.92 -9.26
CA ARG A 282 -1.85 -1.91 -8.28
C ARG A 282 -3.03 -1.15 -7.67
N ASN A 283 -4.11 -1.02 -8.40
CA ASN A 283 -5.29 -0.23 -8.01
C ASN A 283 -6.55 -1.00 -8.37
N LEU A 284 -6.89 -1.98 -7.54
CA LEU A 284 -8.15 -2.70 -7.70
C LEU A 284 -9.28 -1.84 -7.12
N ASP A 285 -10.28 -1.56 -7.96
CA ASP A 285 -11.50 -0.87 -7.53
C ASP A 285 -12.56 -1.92 -7.18
N VAL A 286 -12.71 -2.20 -5.89
CA VAL A 286 -13.67 -3.14 -5.31
C VAL A 286 -14.67 -2.41 -4.43
#